data_96b77ea895c8cdd4a7c0b7ff56442d09
#
_entry.id   96b77ea895c8cdd4a7c0b7ff56442d09
#
_cell.length_a   1.000
_cell.length_b   1.000
_cell.length_c   1.000
_cell.angle_alpha   90.00
_cell.angle_beta   90.00
_cell.angle_gamma   90.00
#
_symmetry.space_group_name_H-M   'P 1'
#
loop_
_entity.id
_entity.type
_entity.pdbx_description
1 polymer ?
#
loop_
_entity_poly.entity_id
_entity_poly.type
_entity_poly.pdbx_seq_one_letter_code
_entity_poly.pdbx_strand_id
1 'polypeptide(L)'
;MTGAQRREQLIGIGRQLFANRGYEATTVEEIASVAGVSKPVVYEHFGGKEGLYAVVVDREIQSLLGAIAGALSSEGGSRALLERAATALLDYIETSTDGFRILVRDSPPGQQTGNFASLMSDVASQVEHLLAAQFTHRGLDPKQAPMYAQMLVGMVALTGQWWLENPKAKKRDVAAALVNLAWNGLTGLESKPTITHA
;
A
#
# COMPACT_ATOMS: atom_id res chain seq x y z
N MET A 1 -19.75 -24.03 13.13
CA MET A 1 -18.66 -23.26 12.47
C MET A 1 -17.40 -24.08 12.52
N THR A 2 -16.71 -24.24 11.40
CA THR A 2 -15.43 -24.97 11.33
C THR A 2 -14.29 -24.12 11.89
N GLY A 3 -13.12 -24.73 12.25
CA GLY A 3 -11.94 -23.99 12.69
C GLY A 3 -11.46 -22.95 11.65
N ALA A 4 -11.51 -23.29 10.36
CA ALA A 4 -11.17 -22.36 9.28
C ALA A 4 -12.14 -21.17 9.22
N GLN A 5 -13.44 -21.40 9.34
CA GLN A 5 -14.44 -20.32 9.38
C GLN A 5 -14.26 -19.42 10.61
N ARG A 6 -13.90 -20.00 11.76
CA ARG A 6 -13.60 -19.26 12.98
C ARG A 6 -12.35 -18.38 12.81
N ARG A 7 -11.30 -18.93 12.19
CA ARG A 7 -10.10 -18.18 11.89
C ARG A 7 -10.38 -16.96 11.00
N GLU A 8 -11.17 -17.12 9.95
CA GLU A 8 -11.55 -16.00 9.06
C GLU A 8 -12.40 -14.96 9.79
N GLN A 9 -13.33 -15.38 10.64
CA GLN A 9 -14.12 -14.45 11.45
C GLN A 9 -13.22 -13.60 12.36
N LEU A 10 -12.25 -14.21 13.05
CA LEU A 10 -11.34 -13.53 13.95
C LEU A 10 -10.45 -12.53 13.18
N ILE A 11 -9.98 -12.89 11.96
CA ILE A 11 -9.23 -11.98 11.12
C ILE A 11 -10.07 -10.76 10.72
N GLY A 12 -11.32 -10.95 10.30
CA GLY A 12 -12.22 -9.85 9.95
C GLY A 12 -12.48 -8.89 11.12
N ILE A 13 -12.72 -9.45 12.32
CA ILE A 13 -12.92 -8.66 13.55
C ILE A 13 -11.63 -7.93 13.95
N GLY A 14 -10.48 -8.62 13.94
CA GLY A 14 -9.18 -8.01 14.21
C GLY A 14 -8.91 -6.84 13.28
N ARG A 15 -9.16 -7.01 11.97
CA ARG A 15 -9.03 -5.98 10.96
C ARG A 15 -9.84 -4.73 11.31
N GLN A 16 -11.11 -4.87 11.65
CA GLN A 16 -11.98 -3.74 12.02
C GLN A 16 -11.51 -3.04 13.31
N LEU A 17 -11.14 -3.79 14.34
CA LEU A 17 -10.68 -3.22 15.60
C LEU A 17 -9.34 -2.50 15.45
N PHE A 18 -8.37 -3.11 14.76
CA PHE A 18 -7.08 -2.47 14.51
C PHE A 18 -7.20 -1.22 13.63
N ALA A 19 -8.06 -1.23 12.61
CA ALA A 19 -8.30 -0.05 11.78
C ALA A 19 -8.89 1.12 12.58
N ASN A 20 -9.84 0.84 13.47
CA ASN A 20 -10.58 1.87 14.19
C ASN A 20 -9.83 2.40 15.42
N ARG A 21 -9.18 1.51 16.19
CA ARG A 21 -8.55 1.84 17.47
C ARG A 21 -7.03 1.85 17.44
N GLY A 22 -6.44 1.20 16.44
CA GLY A 22 -5.00 0.93 16.39
C GLY A 22 -4.62 -0.34 17.17
N TYR A 23 -3.36 -0.76 16.99
CA TYR A 23 -2.84 -1.96 17.62
C TYR A 23 -2.81 -1.85 19.16
N GLU A 24 -2.27 -0.74 19.70
CA GLU A 24 -2.06 -0.58 21.14
C GLU A 24 -3.37 -0.60 21.94
N ALA A 25 -4.40 0.08 21.47
CA ALA A 25 -5.68 0.20 22.15
C ALA A 25 -6.59 -1.03 21.99
N THR A 26 -6.26 -1.98 21.12
CA THR A 26 -7.02 -3.22 20.91
C THR A 26 -6.53 -4.30 21.85
N THR A 27 -7.45 -5.03 22.50
CA THR A 27 -7.13 -6.13 23.44
C THR A 27 -7.66 -7.48 22.95
N VAL A 28 -7.05 -8.58 23.42
CA VAL A 28 -7.55 -9.94 23.15
C VAL A 28 -8.95 -10.15 23.72
N GLU A 29 -9.23 -9.54 24.87
CA GLU A 29 -10.55 -9.54 25.53
C GLU A 29 -11.62 -8.98 24.60
N GLU A 30 -11.34 -7.84 23.99
CA GLU A 30 -12.27 -7.18 23.10
C GLU A 30 -12.47 -7.98 21.79
N ILE A 31 -11.38 -8.49 21.20
CA ILE A 31 -11.45 -9.35 20.02
C ILE A 31 -12.33 -10.57 20.30
N ALA A 32 -12.10 -11.25 21.43
CA ALA A 32 -12.87 -12.43 21.84
C ALA A 32 -14.34 -12.08 22.09
N SER A 33 -14.61 -10.97 22.78
CA SER A 33 -15.97 -10.48 23.07
C SER A 33 -16.75 -10.19 21.79
N VAL A 34 -16.16 -9.44 20.85
CA VAL A 34 -16.80 -9.11 19.56
C VAL A 34 -17.03 -10.37 18.71
N ALA A 35 -16.11 -11.34 18.77
CA ALA A 35 -16.21 -12.61 18.05
C ALA A 35 -17.22 -13.60 18.70
N GLY A 36 -17.68 -13.33 19.91
CA GLY A 36 -18.53 -14.25 20.68
C GLY A 36 -17.79 -15.54 21.05
N VAL A 37 -16.48 -15.45 21.39
CA VAL A 37 -15.63 -16.59 21.78
C VAL A 37 -14.92 -16.31 23.10
N SER A 38 -14.31 -17.36 23.68
CA SER A 38 -13.41 -17.19 24.82
C SER A 38 -12.00 -16.78 24.37
N LYS A 39 -11.23 -16.10 25.25
CA LYS A 39 -9.83 -15.72 24.98
C LYS A 39 -8.94 -16.89 24.52
N PRO A 40 -9.01 -18.09 25.13
CA PRO A 40 -8.24 -19.25 24.67
C PRO A 40 -8.39 -19.55 23.18
N VAL A 41 -9.56 -19.33 22.60
CA VAL A 41 -9.79 -19.53 21.15
C VAL A 41 -8.93 -18.57 20.31
N VAL A 42 -8.77 -17.32 20.71
CA VAL A 42 -7.90 -16.37 20.03
C VAL A 42 -6.45 -16.80 20.12
N TYR A 43 -6.01 -17.24 21.30
CA TYR A 43 -4.65 -17.76 21.51
C TYR A 43 -4.38 -19.03 20.72
N GLU A 44 -5.34 -19.95 20.63
CA GLU A 44 -5.23 -21.19 19.85
C GLU A 44 -5.01 -20.91 18.36
N HIS A 45 -5.72 -19.92 17.79
CA HIS A 45 -5.62 -19.63 16.37
C HIS A 45 -4.44 -18.74 15.97
N PHE A 46 -3.98 -17.85 16.86
CA PHE A 46 -3.03 -16.80 16.51
C PHE A 46 -1.89 -16.60 17.52
N GLY A 47 -1.90 -17.28 18.64
CA GLY A 47 -0.93 -17.05 19.72
C GLY A 47 -1.14 -15.72 20.48
N GLY A 48 -2.19 -14.97 20.15
CA GLY A 48 -2.55 -13.70 20.80
C GLY A 48 -2.79 -12.53 19.81
N LYS A 49 -2.79 -11.32 20.34
CA LYS A 49 -3.03 -10.09 19.57
C LYS A 49 -1.98 -9.86 18.48
N GLU A 50 -0.70 -10.08 18.80
CA GLU A 50 0.43 -9.89 17.90
C GLU A 50 0.35 -10.79 16.68
N GLY A 51 0.06 -12.09 16.87
CA GLY A 51 -0.06 -13.03 15.76
C GLY A 51 -1.28 -12.74 14.88
N LEU A 52 -2.41 -12.31 15.49
CA LEU A 52 -3.57 -11.89 14.71
C LEU A 52 -3.26 -10.62 13.89
N TYR A 53 -2.59 -9.63 14.49
CA TYR A 53 -2.18 -8.40 13.81
C TYR A 53 -1.24 -8.70 12.64
N ALA A 54 -0.23 -9.54 12.84
CA ALA A 54 0.71 -9.94 11.80
C ALA A 54 0.00 -10.58 10.59
N VAL A 55 -0.97 -11.47 10.84
CA VAL A 55 -1.77 -12.09 9.77
C VAL A 55 -2.65 -11.07 9.04
N VAL A 56 -3.24 -10.11 9.75
CA VAL A 56 -4.05 -9.04 9.14
C VAL A 56 -3.16 -8.17 8.25
N VAL A 57 -2.03 -7.68 8.76
CA VAL A 57 -1.08 -6.85 8.00
C VAL A 57 -0.57 -7.58 6.76
N ASP A 58 -0.14 -8.84 6.90
CA ASP A 58 0.35 -9.63 5.77
C ASP A 58 -0.70 -9.75 4.65
N ARG A 59 -1.96 -10.04 5.00
CA ARG A 59 -3.06 -10.10 4.03
C ARG A 59 -3.31 -8.77 3.30
N GLU A 60 -3.27 -7.66 4.01
CA GLU A 60 -3.47 -6.34 3.42
C GLU A 60 -2.30 -5.97 2.50
N ILE A 61 -1.06 -6.29 2.89
CA ILE A 61 0.14 -6.13 2.04
C ILE A 61 -0.02 -6.94 0.75
N GLN A 62 -0.33 -8.23 0.86
CA GLN A 62 -0.49 -9.11 -0.31
C GLN A 62 -1.62 -8.64 -1.24
N SER A 63 -2.73 -8.15 -0.68
CA SER A 63 -3.86 -7.62 -1.44
C SER A 63 -3.47 -6.36 -2.22
N LEU A 64 -2.79 -5.40 -1.57
CA LEU A 64 -2.35 -4.17 -2.21
C LEU A 64 -1.26 -4.42 -3.26
N LEU A 65 -0.24 -5.24 -2.92
CA LEU A 65 0.81 -5.64 -3.87
C LEU A 65 0.22 -6.33 -5.10
N GLY A 66 -0.71 -7.24 -4.90
CA GLY A 66 -1.39 -7.95 -5.99
C GLY A 66 -2.13 -7.00 -6.92
N ALA A 67 -2.85 -6.01 -6.37
CA ALA A 67 -3.56 -5.01 -7.16
C ALA A 67 -2.58 -4.14 -8.00
N ILE A 68 -1.49 -3.67 -7.40
CA ILE A 68 -0.47 -2.84 -8.08
C ILE A 68 0.29 -3.68 -9.11
N ALA A 69 0.74 -4.88 -8.76
CA ALA A 69 1.47 -5.75 -9.67
C ALA A 69 0.61 -6.12 -10.90
N GLY A 70 -0.67 -6.41 -10.70
CA GLY A 70 -1.61 -6.65 -11.80
C GLY A 70 -1.76 -5.44 -12.73
N ALA A 71 -1.81 -4.23 -12.17
CA ALA A 71 -1.88 -2.99 -12.93
C ALA A 71 -0.60 -2.74 -13.76
N LEU A 72 0.58 -3.02 -13.18
CA LEU A 72 1.88 -2.82 -13.82
C LEU A 72 2.22 -3.90 -14.86
N SER A 73 1.70 -5.11 -14.72
CA SER A 73 1.93 -6.23 -15.65
C SER A 73 1.03 -6.19 -16.88
N SER A 74 0.04 -5.29 -16.93
CA SER A 74 -0.90 -5.19 -18.04
C SER A 74 -0.23 -4.58 -19.28
N GLU A 75 -0.60 -5.03 -20.47
CA GLU A 75 -0.12 -4.47 -21.74
C GLU A 75 -0.53 -3.00 -21.90
N GLY A 76 0.35 -2.20 -22.51
CA GLY A 76 0.08 -0.79 -22.80
C GLY A 76 1.30 0.10 -22.68
N GLY A 77 1.18 1.34 -23.17
CA GLY A 77 2.22 2.35 -23.06
C GLY A 77 2.46 2.83 -21.63
N SER A 78 3.62 3.44 -21.39
CA SER A 78 4.06 3.88 -20.04
C SER A 78 3.06 4.78 -19.32
N ARG A 79 2.35 5.66 -20.06
CA ARG A 79 1.28 6.49 -19.47
C ARG A 79 0.11 5.66 -18.96
N ALA A 80 -0.34 4.67 -19.75
CA ALA A 80 -1.44 3.79 -19.35
C ALA A 80 -1.07 2.91 -18.15
N LEU A 81 0.19 2.49 -18.02
CA LEU A 81 0.70 1.80 -16.83
C LEU A 81 0.59 2.69 -15.58
N LEU A 82 1.02 3.95 -15.69
CA LEU A 82 0.93 4.93 -14.60
C LEU A 82 -0.53 5.19 -14.21
N GLU A 83 -1.43 5.36 -15.18
CA GLU A 83 -2.87 5.53 -14.94
C GLU A 83 -3.47 4.36 -14.19
N ARG A 84 -3.15 3.13 -14.62
CA ARG A 84 -3.65 1.90 -13.96
C ARG A 84 -3.09 1.73 -12.55
N ALA A 85 -1.79 1.97 -12.34
CA ALA A 85 -1.18 1.87 -11.02
C ALA A 85 -1.76 2.87 -10.03
N ALA A 86 -1.93 4.14 -10.44
CA ALA A 86 -2.58 5.16 -9.61
C ALA A 86 -4.04 4.79 -9.30
N THR A 87 -4.79 4.32 -10.29
CA THR A 87 -6.19 3.89 -10.12
C THR A 87 -6.28 2.67 -9.21
N ALA A 88 -5.40 1.66 -9.36
CA ALA A 88 -5.39 0.46 -8.53
C ALA A 88 -5.18 0.77 -7.04
N LEU A 89 -4.27 1.71 -6.71
CA LEU A 89 -4.11 2.17 -5.33
C LEU A 89 -5.39 2.83 -4.79
N LEU A 90 -5.98 3.76 -5.56
CA LEU A 90 -7.19 4.46 -5.12
C LEU A 90 -8.40 3.53 -5.04
N ASP A 91 -8.51 2.54 -5.93
CA ASP A 91 -9.54 1.49 -5.86
C ASP A 91 -9.37 0.63 -4.59
N TYR A 92 -8.12 0.26 -4.27
CA TYR A 92 -7.83 -0.45 -3.02
C TYR A 92 -8.22 0.38 -1.79
N ILE A 93 -7.86 1.66 -1.74
CA ILE A 93 -8.22 2.56 -0.63
C ILE A 93 -9.75 2.65 -0.46
N GLU A 94 -10.49 2.74 -1.56
CA GLU A 94 -11.95 2.82 -1.55
C GLU A 94 -12.61 1.52 -1.08
N THR A 95 -12.13 0.38 -1.57
CA THR A 95 -12.73 -0.93 -1.28
C THR A 95 -12.21 -1.56 0.01
N SER A 96 -11.02 -1.21 0.44
CA SER A 96 -10.31 -1.75 1.61
C SER A 96 -9.80 -0.65 2.54
N THR A 97 -10.64 0.37 2.82
CA THR A 97 -10.28 1.53 3.65
C THR A 97 -9.66 1.14 4.98
N ASP A 98 -10.23 0.15 5.69
CA ASP A 98 -9.70 -0.35 6.96
C ASP A 98 -8.33 -1.00 6.81
N GLY A 99 -8.12 -1.76 5.73
CA GLY A 99 -6.83 -2.35 5.40
C GLY A 99 -5.77 -1.28 5.16
N PHE A 100 -6.07 -0.28 4.36
CA PHE A 100 -5.15 0.82 4.08
C PHE A 100 -4.82 1.63 5.35
N ARG A 101 -5.82 1.89 6.22
CA ARG A 101 -5.57 2.53 7.54
C ARG A 101 -4.58 1.75 8.40
N ILE A 102 -4.68 0.42 8.43
CA ILE A 102 -3.74 -0.43 9.17
C ILE A 102 -2.34 -0.31 8.58
N LEU A 103 -2.20 -0.33 7.25
CA LEU A 103 -0.91 -0.28 6.57
C LEU A 103 -0.19 1.05 6.78
N VAL A 104 -0.90 2.18 6.79
CA VAL A 104 -0.29 3.52 6.93
C VAL A 104 -0.06 3.96 8.38
N ARG A 105 -0.60 3.23 9.37
CA ARG A 105 -0.32 3.48 10.79
C ARG A 105 1.04 2.92 11.16
N ASP A 106 1.64 3.50 12.19
CA ASP A 106 2.91 3.02 12.73
C ASP A 106 2.80 1.55 13.16
N SER A 107 3.77 0.76 12.75
CA SER A 107 3.88 -0.64 13.16
C SER A 107 4.29 -0.72 14.64
N PRO A 108 3.84 -1.75 15.38
CA PRO A 108 4.26 -1.97 16.76
C PRO A 108 5.78 -2.03 16.90
N PRO A 109 6.36 -1.56 18.02
CA PRO A 109 7.77 -1.68 18.30
C PRO A 109 8.22 -3.16 18.19
N GLY A 110 9.27 -3.43 17.41
CA GLY A 110 9.83 -4.78 17.24
C GLY A 110 9.36 -5.54 15.98
N GLN A 111 8.35 -5.10 15.26
CA GLN A 111 7.98 -5.66 13.96
C GLN A 111 8.64 -4.87 12.83
N GLN A 112 9.82 -5.33 12.39
CA GLN A 112 10.53 -4.72 11.25
C GLN A 112 10.10 -5.27 9.88
N THR A 113 9.37 -6.37 9.85
CA THR A 113 8.90 -7.02 8.61
C THR A 113 7.40 -6.79 8.43
N GLY A 114 7.02 -6.34 7.24
CA GLY A 114 5.61 -6.17 6.89
C GLY A 114 5.01 -4.81 7.28
N ASN A 115 5.83 -3.74 7.28
CA ASN A 115 5.34 -2.37 7.46
C ASN A 115 5.11 -1.67 6.11
N PHE A 116 4.49 -0.50 6.15
CA PHE A 116 4.23 0.31 4.96
C PHE A 116 5.51 0.67 4.18
N ALA A 117 6.63 0.86 4.87
CA ALA A 117 7.91 1.18 4.23
C ALA A 117 8.45 0.00 3.42
N SER A 118 8.36 -1.26 3.91
CA SER A 118 8.76 -2.43 3.14
C SER A 118 7.86 -2.64 1.92
N LEU A 119 6.55 -2.45 2.07
CA LEU A 119 5.59 -2.49 0.97
C LEU A 119 5.96 -1.45 -0.12
N MET A 120 6.28 -0.21 0.28
CA MET A 120 6.71 0.84 -0.66
C MET A 120 8.02 0.49 -1.36
N SER A 121 8.96 -0.15 -0.66
CA SER A 121 10.22 -0.63 -1.24
C SER A 121 10.00 -1.70 -2.31
N ASP A 122 9.10 -2.66 -2.05
CA ASP A 122 8.77 -3.73 -3.00
C ASP A 122 8.12 -3.17 -4.27
N VAL A 123 7.18 -2.22 -4.11
CA VAL A 123 6.56 -1.53 -5.25
C VAL A 123 7.60 -0.70 -6.01
N ALA A 124 8.49 0.02 -5.32
CA ALA A 124 9.52 0.82 -5.95
C ALA A 124 10.48 -0.04 -6.79
N SER A 125 10.83 -1.24 -6.32
CA SER A 125 11.68 -2.16 -7.08
C SER A 125 11.02 -2.61 -8.39
N GLN A 126 9.71 -2.84 -8.41
CA GLN A 126 8.99 -3.16 -9.67
C GLN A 126 8.96 -1.96 -10.62
N VAL A 127 8.70 -0.75 -10.10
CA VAL A 127 8.68 0.49 -10.89
C VAL A 127 10.08 0.81 -11.43
N GLU A 128 11.14 0.56 -10.67
CA GLU A 128 12.54 0.73 -11.10
C GLU A 128 12.86 -0.05 -12.37
N HIS A 129 12.49 -1.34 -12.43
CA HIS A 129 12.74 -2.15 -13.63
C HIS A 129 12.04 -1.58 -14.87
N LEU A 130 10.81 -1.09 -14.71
CA LEU A 130 10.08 -0.46 -15.82
C LEU A 130 10.72 0.86 -16.26
N LEU A 131 11.16 1.69 -15.31
CA LEU A 131 11.83 2.96 -15.59
C LEU A 131 13.19 2.77 -16.21
N ALA A 132 14.01 1.82 -15.73
CA ALA A 132 15.34 1.56 -16.26
C ALA A 132 15.30 1.20 -17.75
N ALA A 133 14.34 0.36 -18.16
CA ALA A 133 14.10 0.02 -19.56
C ALA A 133 13.71 1.26 -20.39
N GLN A 134 12.80 2.09 -19.86
CA GLN A 134 12.38 3.33 -20.54
C GLN A 134 13.50 4.37 -20.64
N PHE A 135 14.32 4.51 -19.60
CA PHE A 135 15.45 5.43 -19.58
C PHE A 135 16.49 5.03 -20.63
N THR A 136 16.84 3.74 -20.71
CA THR A 136 17.73 3.22 -21.77
C THR A 136 17.20 3.55 -23.15
N HIS A 137 15.90 3.29 -23.40
CA HIS A 137 15.28 3.58 -24.70
C HIS A 137 15.30 5.07 -25.06
N ARG A 138 15.23 5.96 -24.07
CA ARG A 138 15.22 7.42 -24.24
C ARG A 138 16.60 8.06 -24.17
N GLY A 139 17.69 7.30 -24.00
CA GLY A 139 19.04 7.82 -23.85
C GLY A 139 19.30 8.53 -22.51
N LEU A 140 18.48 8.25 -21.50
CA LEU A 140 18.69 8.68 -20.10
C LEU A 140 19.53 7.63 -19.36
N ASP A 141 20.20 8.03 -18.27
CA ASP A 141 21.00 7.10 -17.46
C ASP A 141 20.07 6.16 -16.64
N PRO A 142 20.05 4.84 -16.92
CA PRO A 142 19.22 3.89 -16.19
C PRO A 142 19.60 3.76 -14.71
N LYS A 143 20.80 4.18 -14.28
CA LYS A 143 21.22 4.21 -12.89
C LYS A 143 20.41 5.22 -12.05
N GLN A 144 19.71 6.14 -12.68
CA GLN A 144 18.82 7.08 -11.98
C GLN A 144 17.41 6.50 -11.74
N ALA A 145 17.05 5.37 -12.36
CA ALA A 145 15.74 4.76 -12.23
C ALA A 145 15.32 4.48 -10.77
N PRO A 146 16.19 4.00 -9.87
CA PRO A 146 15.81 3.78 -8.46
C PRO A 146 15.32 5.06 -7.78
N MET A 147 16.00 6.19 -7.98
CA MET A 147 15.62 7.48 -7.39
C MET A 147 14.25 7.95 -7.89
N TYR A 148 14.03 7.88 -9.22
CA TYR A 148 12.75 8.27 -9.80
C TYR A 148 11.60 7.31 -9.42
N ALA A 149 11.90 6.02 -9.25
CA ALA A 149 10.93 5.05 -8.72
C ALA A 149 10.47 5.43 -7.31
N GLN A 150 11.39 5.78 -6.42
CA GLN A 150 11.06 6.24 -5.07
C GLN A 150 10.22 7.53 -5.09
N MET A 151 10.57 8.50 -5.95
CA MET A 151 9.78 9.73 -6.10
C MET A 151 8.34 9.43 -6.54
N LEU A 152 8.16 8.58 -7.55
CA LEU A 152 6.83 8.22 -8.06
C LEU A 152 6.00 7.48 -7.02
N VAL A 153 6.58 6.45 -6.40
CA VAL A 153 5.89 5.64 -5.40
C VAL A 153 5.52 6.49 -4.18
N GLY A 154 6.45 7.34 -3.70
CA GLY A 154 6.18 8.25 -2.60
C GLY A 154 5.06 9.25 -2.91
N MET A 155 5.07 9.84 -4.12
CA MET A 155 4.02 10.76 -4.55
C MET A 155 2.64 10.08 -4.55
N VAL A 156 2.54 8.89 -5.13
CA VAL A 156 1.28 8.15 -5.22
C VAL A 156 0.80 7.71 -3.84
N ALA A 157 1.70 7.17 -3.00
CA ALA A 157 1.38 6.70 -1.66
C ALA A 157 0.92 7.82 -0.73
N LEU A 158 1.63 8.95 -0.70
CA LEU A 158 1.26 10.11 0.12
C LEU A 158 -0.03 10.77 -0.35
N THR A 159 -0.28 10.79 -1.67
CA THR A 159 -1.58 11.24 -2.19
C THR A 159 -2.71 10.31 -1.78
N GLY A 160 -2.48 9.00 -1.75
CA GLY A 160 -3.44 8.03 -1.23
C GLY A 160 -3.78 8.26 0.25
N GLN A 161 -2.78 8.52 1.09
CA GLN A 161 -3.00 8.88 2.50
C GLN A 161 -3.79 10.17 2.64
N TRP A 162 -3.42 11.22 1.91
CA TRP A 162 -4.16 12.47 1.88
C TRP A 162 -5.62 12.27 1.45
N TRP A 163 -5.86 11.45 0.43
CA TRP A 163 -7.21 11.18 -0.06
C TRP A 163 -8.06 10.41 0.95
N LEU A 164 -7.48 9.49 1.71
CA LEU A 164 -8.15 8.81 2.82
C LEU A 164 -8.73 9.80 3.84
N GLU A 165 -8.03 10.90 4.10
CA GLU A 165 -8.46 11.97 5.02
C GLU A 165 -9.39 12.98 4.36
N ASN A 166 -9.43 13.02 3.03
CA ASN A 166 -10.21 13.97 2.23
C ASN A 166 -11.22 13.27 1.28
N PRO A 167 -12.18 12.49 1.79
CA PRO A 167 -13.07 11.63 0.99
C PRO A 167 -14.03 12.40 0.08
N LYS A 168 -14.12 13.74 0.22
CA LYS A 168 -14.92 14.58 -0.68
C LYS A 168 -14.27 14.78 -2.05
N ALA A 169 -12.95 14.60 -2.16
CA ALA A 169 -12.25 14.65 -3.44
C ALA A 169 -12.62 13.42 -4.29
N LYS A 170 -13.04 13.65 -5.52
CA LYS A 170 -13.46 12.55 -6.41
C LYS A 170 -12.23 11.72 -6.83
N LYS A 171 -12.31 10.42 -6.70
CA LYS A 171 -11.24 9.47 -7.08
C LYS A 171 -10.66 9.76 -8.46
N ARG A 172 -11.53 9.97 -9.46
CA ARG A 172 -11.12 10.26 -10.84
C ARG A 172 -10.28 11.52 -10.95
N ASP A 173 -10.63 12.57 -10.23
CA ASP A 173 -9.91 13.85 -10.27
C ASP A 173 -8.55 13.73 -9.60
N VAL A 174 -8.46 12.99 -8.48
CA VAL A 174 -7.20 12.69 -7.80
C VAL A 174 -6.28 11.85 -8.68
N ALA A 175 -6.80 10.78 -9.30
CA ALA A 175 -6.04 9.96 -10.25
C ALA A 175 -5.53 10.78 -11.43
N ALA A 176 -6.39 11.60 -12.03
CA ALA A 176 -6.02 12.44 -13.17
C ALA A 176 -4.93 13.46 -12.81
N ALA A 177 -5.01 14.10 -11.64
CA ALA A 177 -3.99 15.04 -11.16
C ALA A 177 -2.64 14.36 -10.92
N LEU A 178 -2.64 13.19 -10.26
CA LEU A 178 -1.43 12.37 -10.07
C LEU A 178 -0.76 12.02 -11.39
N VAL A 179 -1.53 11.47 -12.32
CA VAL A 179 -1.03 11.06 -13.63
C VAL A 179 -0.52 12.26 -14.42
N ASN A 180 -1.24 13.38 -14.40
CA ASN A 180 -0.83 14.60 -15.10
C ASN A 180 0.53 15.10 -14.58
N LEU A 181 0.71 15.18 -13.27
CA LEU A 181 1.97 15.62 -12.66
C LEU A 181 3.12 14.65 -12.98
N ALA A 182 2.92 13.37 -12.74
CA ALA A 182 3.95 12.35 -12.97
C ALA A 182 4.33 12.24 -14.44
N TRP A 183 3.35 12.20 -15.34
CA TRP A 183 3.60 12.05 -16.78
C TRP A 183 4.34 13.24 -17.36
N ASN A 184 3.90 14.46 -17.07
CA ASN A 184 4.57 15.66 -17.59
C ASN A 184 5.97 15.84 -17.01
N GLY A 185 6.19 15.48 -15.74
CA GLY A 185 7.54 15.42 -15.17
C GLY A 185 8.42 14.40 -15.88
N LEU A 186 7.96 13.16 -16.03
CA LEU A 186 8.73 12.08 -16.67
C LEU A 186 9.04 12.34 -18.16
N THR A 187 8.11 12.98 -18.88
CA THR A 187 8.35 13.29 -20.33
C THR A 187 9.34 14.42 -20.54
N GLY A 188 9.46 15.33 -19.57
CA GLY A 188 10.37 16.47 -19.61
C GLY A 188 11.72 16.25 -18.90
N LEU A 189 12.06 15.01 -18.51
CA LEU A 189 13.32 14.74 -17.82
C LEU A 189 14.54 15.13 -18.67
N GLU A 190 15.45 15.88 -18.06
CA GLU A 190 16.75 16.22 -18.61
C GLU A 190 17.76 15.10 -18.34
N SER A 191 18.68 14.86 -19.27
CA SER A 191 19.74 13.85 -19.11
C SER A 191 20.75 14.22 -18.01
N LYS A 192 20.90 15.50 -17.72
CA LYS A 192 21.80 16.06 -16.69
C LYS A 192 21.09 17.22 -15.99
N PRO A 193 20.14 16.92 -15.07
CA PRO A 193 19.43 17.97 -14.36
C PRO A 193 20.39 18.75 -13.46
N THR A 194 20.26 20.08 -13.44
CA THR A 194 21.07 20.98 -12.62
C THR A 194 20.21 21.87 -11.75
N ILE A 195 20.74 22.28 -10.60
CA ILE A 195 20.11 23.29 -9.74
C ILE A 195 20.65 24.64 -10.17
N THR A 196 19.74 25.54 -10.54
CA THR A 196 20.11 26.87 -11.11
C THR A 196 20.65 27.85 -10.03
N HIS A 197 20.34 27.59 -8.77
CA HIS A 197 20.78 28.39 -7.62
C HIS A 197 21.36 27.45 -6.54
N ALA A 198 22.66 27.34 -6.48
CA ALA A 198 23.40 26.71 -5.38
C ALA A 198 24.15 27.80 -4.62
#